data_9bce4f1904a7c5c7b86b0e0973ec2cf7
#
_entry.id   9bce4f1904a7c5c7b86b0e0973ec2cf7
#
_cell.length_a   1.000
_cell.length_b   1.000
_cell.length_c   1.000
_cell.angle_alpha   90.00
_cell.angle_beta   90.00
_cell.angle_gamma   90.00
#
_symmetry.space_group_name_H-M   'P 1'
#
loop_
_entity.id
_entity.type
_entity.pdbx_description
1 polymer ?
#
loop_
_entity_poly.entity_id
_entity_poly.type
_entity_poly.pdbx_seq_one_letter_code
_entity_poly.pdbx_strand_id
1 'polypeptide(L)'
;MLTPAELVWLIAAVAKGDEAAFERLYAATRAKLFGVVLRILRRQDLAEEVIQEAYVKIWNSAGQFNPALASPITWMASIARNRAIDVVRKKSESSIEE
;
A
#
# COMPACT_ATOMS: atom_id res chain seq x y z
N MET A 1 12.94 -12.14 -6.48
CA MET A 1 12.24 -11.49 -5.36
C MET A 1 13.18 -10.58 -4.59
N LEU A 2 12.74 -9.39 -4.26
CA LEU A 2 13.59 -8.45 -3.52
C LEU A 2 13.65 -8.79 -2.04
N THR A 3 14.83 -8.63 -1.45
CA THR A 3 15.02 -8.82 -0.02
C THR A 3 14.44 -7.63 0.76
N PRO A 4 14.17 -7.79 2.06
CA PRO A 4 13.75 -6.65 2.88
C PRO A 4 14.72 -5.47 2.82
N ALA A 5 16.03 -5.74 2.80
CA ALA A 5 17.04 -4.68 2.73
C ALA A 5 16.93 -3.90 1.40
N GLU A 6 16.67 -4.60 0.30
CA GLU A 6 16.48 -3.95 -0.99
C GLU A 6 15.21 -3.10 -1.01
N LEU A 7 14.13 -3.58 -0.38
CA LEU A 7 12.89 -2.81 -0.27
C LEU A 7 13.09 -1.54 0.57
N VAL A 8 13.83 -1.63 1.67
CA VAL A 8 14.17 -0.46 2.49
C VAL A 8 14.93 0.57 1.66
N TRP A 9 15.90 0.09 0.86
CA TRP A 9 16.68 0.98 0.00
C TRP A 9 15.80 1.66 -1.04
N LEU A 10 14.86 0.91 -1.66
CA LEU A 10 13.94 1.49 -2.64
C LEU A 10 13.03 2.54 -2.01
N ILE A 11 12.51 2.27 -0.81
CA ILE A 11 11.64 3.24 -0.12
C ILE A 11 12.43 4.53 0.18
N ALA A 12 13.69 4.41 0.58
CA ALA A 12 14.53 5.57 0.82
C ALA A 12 14.74 6.39 -0.46
N ALA A 13 14.92 5.72 -1.59
CA ALA A 13 15.06 6.38 -2.89
C ALA A 13 13.76 7.07 -3.31
N VAL A 14 12.62 6.41 -3.08
CA VAL A 14 11.30 6.99 -3.35
C VAL A 14 11.09 8.27 -2.51
N ALA A 15 11.55 8.26 -1.27
CA ALA A 15 11.47 9.44 -0.40
C ALA A 15 12.21 10.65 -0.98
N LYS A 16 13.20 10.39 -1.84
CA LYS A 16 13.94 11.44 -2.52
C LYS A 16 13.36 11.80 -3.90
N GLY A 17 12.22 11.21 -4.25
CA GLY A 17 11.55 11.49 -5.50
C GLY A 17 12.01 10.65 -6.69
N ASP A 18 12.65 9.51 -6.44
CA ASP A 18 13.15 8.63 -7.51
C ASP A 18 12.01 7.80 -8.08
N GLU A 19 11.52 8.20 -9.27
CA GLU A 19 10.41 7.52 -9.94
C GLU A 19 10.77 6.11 -10.40
N ALA A 20 12.00 5.87 -10.82
CA ALA A 20 12.44 4.54 -11.24
C ALA A 20 12.43 3.57 -10.06
N ALA A 21 12.85 4.05 -8.88
CA ALA A 21 12.79 3.25 -7.66
C ALA A 21 11.34 2.93 -7.30
N PHE A 22 10.44 3.88 -7.49
CA PHE A 22 9.01 3.67 -7.22
C PHE A 22 8.42 2.60 -8.14
N GLU A 23 8.75 2.63 -9.42
CA GLU A 23 8.31 1.60 -10.37
C GLU A 23 8.79 0.22 -9.98
N ARG A 24 10.04 0.11 -9.53
CA ARG A 24 10.59 -1.17 -9.07
C ARG A 24 9.89 -1.65 -7.80
N LEU A 25 9.63 -0.73 -6.88
CA LEU A 25 8.93 -1.04 -5.64
C LEU A 25 7.52 -1.54 -5.94
N TYR A 26 6.82 -0.84 -6.81
CA TYR A 26 5.47 -1.21 -7.25
C TYR A 26 5.45 -2.60 -7.88
N ALA A 27 6.33 -2.85 -8.84
CA ALA A 27 6.39 -4.14 -9.53
C ALA A 27 6.69 -5.30 -8.57
N ALA A 28 7.54 -5.06 -7.58
CA ALA A 28 7.96 -6.10 -6.64
C ALA A 28 6.89 -6.43 -5.58
N THR A 29 6.00 -5.50 -5.27
CA THR A 29 5.11 -5.64 -4.11
C THR A 29 3.62 -5.64 -4.45
N ARG A 30 3.23 -5.20 -5.65
CA ARG A 30 1.83 -5.02 -6.02
C ARG A 30 0.98 -6.27 -5.82
N ALA A 31 1.46 -7.40 -6.29
CA ALA A 31 0.67 -8.64 -6.22
C ALA A 31 0.36 -9.01 -4.76
N LYS A 32 1.34 -8.84 -3.88
CA LYS A 32 1.17 -9.15 -2.46
C LYS A 32 0.19 -8.20 -1.80
N LEU A 33 0.33 -6.91 -2.04
CA LEU A 33 -0.57 -5.91 -1.46
C LEU A 33 -1.98 -6.02 -2.04
N PHE A 34 -2.10 -6.33 -3.32
CA PHE A 34 -3.40 -6.57 -3.96
C PHE A 34 -4.11 -7.73 -3.28
N GLY A 35 -3.38 -8.81 -2.97
CA GLY A 35 -3.96 -9.95 -2.26
C GLY A 35 -4.52 -9.58 -0.89
N VAL A 36 -3.80 -8.72 -0.15
CA VAL A 36 -4.28 -8.22 1.15
C VAL A 36 -5.58 -7.45 1.00
N VAL A 37 -5.62 -6.53 0.06
CA VAL A 37 -6.78 -5.65 -0.18
C VAL A 37 -7.98 -6.43 -0.70
N LEU A 38 -7.74 -7.35 -1.65
CA LEU A 38 -8.79 -8.17 -2.23
C LEU A 38 -9.46 -9.06 -1.17
N ARG A 39 -8.68 -9.56 -0.24
CA ARG A 39 -9.21 -10.39 0.86
C ARG A 39 -10.18 -9.61 1.74
N ILE A 40 -9.94 -8.32 1.90
CA ILE A 40 -10.80 -7.43 2.69
C ILE A 40 -12.04 -7.00 1.90
N LEU A 41 -11.84 -6.56 0.67
CA LEU A 41 -12.90 -5.96 -0.15
C LEU A 41 -13.75 -6.98 -0.89
N ARG A 42 -13.15 -8.10 -1.26
CA ARG A 42 -13.80 -9.20 -2.01
C ARG A 42 -14.37 -8.78 -3.36
N ARG A 43 -13.95 -7.64 -3.89
CA ARG A 43 -14.33 -7.14 -5.20
C ARG A 43 -13.07 -6.65 -5.89
N GLN A 44 -12.84 -7.16 -7.10
CA GLN A 44 -11.63 -6.85 -7.85
C GLN A 44 -11.56 -5.37 -8.26
N ASP A 45 -12.71 -4.80 -8.66
CA ASP A 45 -12.76 -3.40 -9.08
C ASP A 45 -12.40 -2.44 -7.94
N LEU A 46 -12.93 -2.70 -6.74
CA LEU A 46 -12.62 -1.89 -5.56
C LEU A 46 -11.16 -2.09 -5.13
N ALA A 47 -10.67 -3.32 -5.23
CA ALA A 47 -9.28 -3.62 -4.87
C ALA A 47 -8.31 -2.87 -5.77
N GLU A 48 -8.61 -2.78 -7.07
CA GLU A 48 -7.77 -2.02 -8.01
C GLU A 48 -7.70 -0.54 -7.63
N GLU A 49 -8.83 0.06 -7.29
CA GLU A 49 -8.87 1.45 -6.86
C GLU A 49 -8.09 1.69 -5.58
N VAL A 50 -8.29 0.81 -4.59
CA VAL A 50 -7.62 0.94 -3.30
C VAL A 50 -6.11 0.77 -3.44
N ILE A 51 -5.66 -0.16 -4.29
CA ILE A 51 -4.23 -0.34 -4.52
C ILE A 51 -3.61 0.92 -5.12
N GLN A 52 -4.27 1.55 -6.08
CA GLN A 52 -3.75 2.79 -6.65
C GLN A 52 -3.64 3.89 -5.60
N GLU A 53 -4.68 4.05 -4.79
CA GLU A 53 -4.67 5.04 -3.70
C GLU A 53 -3.58 4.73 -2.67
N ALA A 54 -3.38 3.46 -2.36
CA ALA A 54 -2.35 3.05 -1.41
C ALA A 54 -0.95 3.41 -1.91
N TYR A 55 -0.68 3.22 -3.21
CA TYR A 55 0.64 3.55 -3.75
C TYR A 55 0.87 5.06 -3.85
N VAL A 56 -0.17 5.84 -4.08
CA VAL A 56 -0.06 7.30 -3.96
C VAL A 56 0.34 7.69 -2.53
N LYS A 57 -0.29 7.06 -1.54
CA LYS A 57 0.03 7.29 -0.14
C LYS A 57 1.47 6.87 0.19
N ILE A 58 1.90 5.73 -0.35
CA ILE A 58 3.27 5.24 -0.15
C ILE A 58 4.27 6.24 -0.73
N TRP A 59 4.02 6.74 -1.94
CA TRP A 59 4.86 7.77 -2.54
C TRP A 59 4.99 8.99 -1.65
N ASN A 60 3.85 9.49 -1.15
CA ASN A 60 3.82 10.69 -0.33
C ASN A 60 4.37 10.49 1.08
N SER A 61 4.37 9.26 1.58
CA SER A 61 4.75 8.95 2.95
C SER A 61 6.10 8.24 3.07
N ALA A 62 6.80 8.03 1.96
CA ALA A 62 8.05 7.26 1.97
C ALA A 62 9.08 7.83 2.94
N GLY A 63 9.13 9.15 3.09
CA GLY A 63 10.05 9.80 4.01
C GLY A 63 9.74 9.53 5.49
N GLN A 64 8.55 9.05 5.80
CA GLN A 64 8.14 8.75 7.17
C GLN A 64 8.40 7.30 7.57
N PHE A 65 8.76 6.45 6.60
CA PHE A 65 9.04 5.06 6.90
C PHE A 65 10.27 4.92 7.78
N ASN A 66 10.14 4.19 8.87
CA ASN A 66 11.24 3.94 9.80
C ASN A 66 11.50 2.44 9.87
N PRO A 67 12.62 1.96 9.30
CA PRO A 67 12.92 0.51 9.29
C PRO A 67 13.18 -0.07 10.69
N ALA A 68 13.43 0.77 11.68
CA ALA A 68 13.59 0.31 13.06
C ALA A 68 12.24 -0.07 13.69
N LEU A 69 11.12 0.44 13.16
CA LEU A 69 9.80 0.22 13.74
C LEU A 69 8.99 -0.85 13.02
N ALA A 70 9.24 -1.08 11.73
CA ALA A 70 8.47 -2.05 10.96
C ALA A 70 9.26 -2.53 9.76
N SER A 71 8.95 -3.74 9.28
CA SER A 71 9.50 -4.19 8.01
C SER A 71 8.85 -3.41 6.85
N PRO A 72 9.53 -3.30 5.70
CA PRO A 72 8.97 -2.54 4.58
C PRO A 72 7.62 -3.08 4.11
N ILE A 73 7.47 -4.40 3.97
CA ILE A 73 6.21 -4.99 3.54
C ILE A 73 5.09 -4.74 4.56
N THR A 74 5.39 -4.88 5.84
CA THR A 74 4.41 -4.62 6.90
C THR A 74 3.92 -3.17 6.87
N TRP A 75 4.85 -2.24 6.67
CA TRP A 75 4.50 -0.82 6.58
C TRP A 75 3.61 -0.53 5.38
N MET A 76 3.99 -1.05 4.20
CA MET A 76 3.21 -0.87 2.98
C MET A 76 1.84 -1.54 3.09
N ALA A 77 1.81 -2.76 3.62
CA ALA A 77 0.57 -3.51 3.78
C ALA A 77 -0.39 -2.80 4.74
N SER A 78 0.12 -2.16 5.79
CA SER A 78 -0.73 -1.42 6.72
C SER A 78 -1.39 -0.23 6.04
N ILE A 79 -0.70 0.45 5.13
CA ILE A 79 -1.28 1.55 4.36
C ILE A 79 -2.42 1.03 3.47
N ALA A 80 -2.19 -0.05 2.75
CA ALA A 80 -3.19 -0.64 1.87
C ALA A 80 -4.38 -1.18 2.66
N ARG A 81 -4.11 -1.87 3.75
CA ARG A 81 -5.13 -2.45 4.62
C ARG A 81 -6.02 -1.37 5.23
N ASN A 82 -5.41 -0.31 5.74
CA ASN A 82 -6.17 0.78 6.37
C ASN A 82 -7.10 1.45 5.36
N ARG A 83 -6.64 1.64 4.13
CA ARG A 83 -7.49 2.21 3.09
C ARG A 83 -8.64 1.27 2.73
N ALA A 84 -8.38 -0.02 2.63
CA ALA A 84 -9.42 -1.01 2.35
C ALA A 84 -10.48 -1.04 3.45
N ILE A 85 -10.05 -0.98 4.71
CA ILE A 85 -10.97 -0.94 5.86
C ILE A 85 -11.82 0.32 5.81
N ASP A 86 -11.25 1.47 5.46
CA ASP A 86 -12.00 2.72 5.33
C ASP A 86 -13.11 2.60 4.28
N VAL A 87 -12.82 1.96 3.15
CA VAL A 87 -13.82 1.76 2.08
C VAL A 87 -14.96 0.88 2.58
N VAL A 88 -14.64 -0.22 3.26
CA VAL A 88 -15.66 -1.10 3.84
C VAL A 88 -16.52 -0.36 4.85
N ARG A 89 -15.88 0.42 5.71
CA ARG A 89 -16.59 1.18 6.75
C ARG A 89 -17.54 2.21 6.14
N LYS A 90 -17.10 2.93 5.11
CA LYS A 90 -17.94 3.91 4.42
C LYS A 90 -19.15 3.28 3.76
N LYS A 91 -18.97 2.10 3.16
CA LYS A 91 -20.09 1.37 2.56
C LYS A 91 -21.12 0.95 3.60
N SER A 92 -20.65 0.49 4.76
CA SER A 92 -21.55 0.12 5.86
C SER A 92 -22.34 1.32 6.36
N GLU A 93 -21.69 2.46 6.52
CA GLU A 93 -22.35 3.69 6.96
C GLU A 93 -23.41 4.15 5.97
N SER A 94 -23.12 4.08 4.67
CA SER A 94 -24.10 4.42 3.64
C SER A 94 -25.32 3.51 3.67
N SER A 95 -25.11 2.21 3.90
CA SER A 95 -26.20 1.24 4.01
C SER A 95 -27.08 1.52 5.22
N ILE A 96 -26.48 1.94 6.32
CA ILE A 96 -27.23 2.23 7.55
C ILE A 96 -28.10 3.48 7.41
N GLU A 97 -27.64 4.46 6.66
CA GLU A 97 -28.36 5.72 6.47
C GLU A 97 -29.62 5.58 5.59
N GLU A 98 -29.70 4.52 4.83
CA GLU A 98 -30.88 4.24 4.02
C GLU A 98 -32.03 3.73 4.87
#